data_bc3076c65f1f0291e7cac5ae7b64d440
#
_entry.id   bc3076c65f1f0291e7cac5ae7b64d440
#
_cell.length_a   1.000
_cell.length_b   1.000
_cell.length_c   1.000
_cell.angle_alpha   90.00
_cell.angle_beta   90.00
_cell.angle_gamma   90.00
#
_symmetry.space_group_name_H-M   'P 1'
#
loop_
_entity.id
_entity.type
_entity.pdbx_description
1 polymer ?
#
loop_
_entity_poly.entity_id
_entity_poly.type
_entity_poly.pdbx_seq_one_letter_code
_entity_poly.pdbx_strand_id
1 'polypeptide(L)'
;MARKVFFSFQYEDVHRAMNVRNSNVIASDQKVGFIDKADFEEVERKGDAAIKKWIDDQLHGTSVTVVLVGATTNESKYVKYEIDQSIARGNGILTIDISQISDLNGKTTTCCSLRVPGKTHYLWYKDNGRENLGTWVETAAKAAGKA
;
A
#
# COMPACT_ATOMS: atom_id res chain seq x y z
N MET A 1 15.95 8.20 10.71
CA MET A 1 14.70 8.04 11.47
C MET A 1 13.74 7.17 10.65
N ALA A 2 13.20 6.14 11.25
CA ALA A 2 12.26 5.25 10.57
C ALA A 2 10.93 5.97 10.32
N ARG A 3 10.36 5.75 9.15
CA ARG A 3 9.06 6.32 8.79
C ARG A 3 7.98 5.28 8.92
N LYS A 4 6.81 5.70 9.40
CA LYS A 4 5.65 4.84 9.45
C LYS A 4 4.95 4.88 8.09
N VAL A 5 4.76 3.71 7.48
CA VAL A 5 4.28 3.55 6.10
C VAL A 5 2.95 2.81 6.10
N PHE A 6 1.97 3.38 5.41
CA PHE A 6 0.70 2.73 5.17
C PHE A 6 0.74 2.02 3.81
N PHE A 7 0.38 0.74 3.78
CA PHE A 7 0.27 -0.02 2.54
C PHE A 7 -1.19 -0.15 2.13
N SER A 8 -1.51 0.38 0.96
CA SER A 8 -2.85 0.34 0.40
C SER A 8 -2.90 -0.71 -0.70
N PHE A 9 -3.78 -1.69 -0.59
CA PHE A 9 -3.93 -2.74 -1.59
C PHE A 9 -5.32 -3.35 -1.52
N GLN A 10 -5.74 -3.97 -2.61
CA GLN A 10 -6.99 -4.71 -2.62
C GLN A 10 -6.79 -6.05 -1.93
N TYR A 11 -7.76 -6.46 -1.11
CA TYR A 11 -7.60 -7.63 -0.24
C TYR A 11 -7.27 -8.91 -1.01
N GLU A 12 -7.80 -9.09 -2.22
CA GLU A 12 -7.49 -10.27 -3.02
C GLU A 12 -6.00 -10.37 -3.43
N ASP A 13 -5.25 -9.27 -3.31
CA ASP A 13 -3.81 -9.25 -3.55
C ASP A 13 -2.99 -9.44 -2.26
N VAL A 14 -3.62 -9.83 -1.16
CA VAL A 14 -2.96 -9.92 0.14
C VAL A 14 -1.68 -10.76 0.13
N HIS A 15 -1.68 -11.87 -0.62
CA HIS A 15 -0.50 -12.74 -0.68
C HIS A 15 0.67 -12.06 -1.40
N ARG A 16 0.37 -11.29 -2.45
CA ARG A 16 1.38 -10.49 -3.12
C ARG A 16 1.89 -9.37 -2.22
N ALA A 17 0.97 -8.72 -1.52
CA ALA A 17 1.31 -7.66 -0.56
C ALA A 17 2.20 -8.16 0.57
N MET A 18 1.96 -9.39 1.04
CA MET A 18 2.78 -9.99 2.10
C MET A 18 4.22 -10.23 1.67
N ASN A 19 4.48 -10.48 0.37
CA ASN A 19 5.84 -10.56 -0.14
C ASN A 19 6.57 -9.22 -0.02
N VAL A 20 5.89 -8.14 -0.27
CA VAL A 20 6.45 -6.79 -0.07
C VAL A 20 6.72 -6.55 1.41
N ARG A 21 5.74 -6.89 2.26
CA ARG A 21 5.88 -6.76 3.71
C ARG A 21 7.10 -7.53 4.24
N ASN A 22 7.29 -8.75 3.75
CA ASN A 22 8.33 -9.65 4.27
C ASN A 22 9.70 -9.42 3.62
N SER A 23 9.85 -8.36 2.82
CA SER A 23 11.13 -8.03 2.17
C SER A 23 12.20 -7.52 3.13
N ASN A 24 11.85 -7.21 4.38
CA ASN A 24 12.74 -6.72 5.44
C ASN A 24 13.39 -5.35 5.15
N VAL A 25 12.88 -4.62 4.16
CA VAL A 25 13.41 -3.29 3.81
C VAL A 25 12.91 -2.23 4.77
N ILE A 26 11.72 -2.44 5.34
CA ILE A 26 11.11 -1.52 6.32
C ILE A 26 10.83 -2.33 7.60
N ALA A 27 11.18 -1.76 8.76
CA ALA A 27 10.93 -2.41 10.05
C ALA A 27 9.45 -2.75 10.22
N SER A 28 9.13 -3.93 10.75
CA SER A 28 7.76 -4.42 10.82
C SER A 28 6.81 -3.53 11.64
N ASP A 29 7.31 -2.87 12.67
CA ASP A 29 6.52 -1.93 13.48
C ASP A 29 6.24 -0.60 12.76
N GLN A 30 6.90 -0.36 11.62
CA GLN A 30 6.70 0.82 10.80
C GLN A 30 5.76 0.55 9.61
N LYS A 31 5.30 -0.70 9.45
CA LYS A 31 4.41 -1.12 8.36
C LYS A 31 2.98 -1.20 8.88
N VAL A 32 2.07 -0.44 8.29
CA VAL A 32 0.64 -0.49 8.64
C VAL A 32 -0.20 -0.75 7.38
N GLY A 33 -1.48 -1.04 7.57
CA GLY A 33 -2.37 -1.39 6.47
C GLY A 33 -2.47 -2.89 6.21
N PHE A 34 -1.64 -3.71 6.86
CA PHE A 34 -1.73 -5.16 6.77
C PHE A 34 -2.61 -5.68 7.90
N ILE A 35 -3.64 -6.42 7.53
CA ILE A 35 -4.61 -6.98 8.45
C ILE A 35 -4.88 -8.42 8.03
N ASP A 36 -5.03 -9.34 8.97
CA ASP A 36 -5.34 -10.72 8.61
C ASP A 36 -6.81 -10.85 8.17
N LYS A 37 -7.13 -11.97 7.53
CA LYS A 37 -8.45 -12.20 6.95
C LYS A 37 -9.57 -12.13 7.99
N ALA A 38 -9.36 -12.71 9.15
CA ALA A 38 -10.38 -12.75 10.20
C ALA A 38 -10.70 -11.35 10.72
N ASP A 39 -9.66 -10.56 10.97
CA ASP A 39 -9.81 -9.17 11.43
C ASP A 39 -10.48 -8.31 10.37
N PHE A 40 -10.09 -8.47 9.11
CA PHE A 40 -10.72 -7.75 8.00
C PHE A 40 -12.20 -8.07 7.89
N GLU A 41 -12.58 -9.36 7.96
CA GLU A 41 -13.96 -9.78 7.90
C GLU A 41 -14.79 -9.22 9.05
N GLU A 42 -14.20 -9.13 10.25
CA GLU A 42 -14.88 -8.55 11.41
C GLU A 42 -15.18 -7.06 11.19
N VAL A 43 -14.19 -6.29 10.70
CA VAL A 43 -14.39 -4.87 10.38
C VAL A 43 -15.43 -4.71 9.27
N GLU A 44 -15.35 -5.55 8.25
CA GLU A 44 -16.27 -5.52 7.10
C GLU A 44 -17.72 -5.74 7.52
N ARG A 45 -17.97 -6.63 8.47
CA ARG A 45 -19.33 -6.88 8.99
C ARG A 45 -19.95 -5.66 9.66
N LYS A 46 -19.14 -4.76 10.18
CA LYS A 46 -19.61 -3.54 10.84
C LYS A 46 -20.04 -2.45 9.87
N GLY A 47 -19.77 -2.65 8.57
CA GLY A 47 -20.21 -1.74 7.51
C GLY A 47 -19.20 -0.73 7.06
N ASP A 48 -19.58 0.06 6.06
CA ASP A 48 -18.71 0.98 5.36
C ASP A 48 -18.08 2.04 6.27
N ALA A 49 -18.87 2.63 7.16
CA ALA A 49 -18.39 3.64 8.10
C ALA A 49 -17.32 3.09 9.03
N ALA A 50 -17.47 1.83 9.48
CA ALA A 50 -16.48 1.19 10.33
C ALA A 50 -15.17 0.92 9.59
N ILE A 51 -15.24 0.52 8.33
CA ILE A 51 -14.07 0.29 7.49
C ILE A 51 -13.32 1.61 7.29
N LYS A 52 -14.03 2.69 6.97
CA LYS A 52 -13.42 4.01 6.78
C LYS A 52 -12.76 4.51 8.06
N LYS A 53 -13.41 4.31 9.21
CA LYS A 53 -12.82 4.67 10.49
C LYS A 53 -11.55 3.88 10.77
N TRP A 54 -11.56 2.58 10.47
CA TRP A 54 -10.38 1.74 10.63
C TRP A 54 -9.23 2.24 9.75
N ILE A 55 -9.53 2.60 8.48
CA ILE A 55 -8.53 3.15 7.57
C ILE A 55 -7.94 4.45 8.12
N ASP A 56 -8.79 5.37 8.58
CA ASP A 56 -8.35 6.64 9.15
C ASP A 56 -7.44 6.43 10.36
N ASP A 57 -7.79 5.48 11.23
CA ASP A 57 -6.99 5.15 12.41
C ASP A 57 -5.62 4.59 12.00
N GLN A 58 -5.57 3.76 10.95
CA GLN A 58 -4.32 3.19 10.45
C GLN A 58 -3.43 4.24 9.79
N LEU A 59 -4.03 5.22 9.11
CA LEU A 59 -3.27 6.32 8.48
C LEU A 59 -2.69 7.29 9.49
N HIS A 60 -3.26 7.35 10.69
CA HIS A 60 -2.79 8.27 11.71
C HIS A 60 -1.32 8.00 12.06
N GLY A 61 -0.50 9.05 12.02
CA GLY A 61 0.93 8.95 12.30
C GLY A 61 1.79 8.46 11.15
N THR A 62 1.20 8.10 10.01
CA THR A 62 1.99 7.68 8.84
C THR A 62 2.51 8.89 8.07
N SER A 63 3.63 8.68 7.37
CA SER A 63 4.26 9.72 6.53
C SER A 63 4.10 9.44 5.04
N VAL A 64 3.99 8.17 4.66
CA VAL A 64 3.97 7.73 3.27
C VAL A 64 2.92 6.65 3.10
N THR A 65 2.21 6.70 1.98
CA THR A 65 1.29 5.65 1.56
C THR A 65 1.87 4.98 0.31
N VAL A 66 2.05 3.67 0.39
CA VAL A 66 2.50 2.85 -0.73
C VAL A 66 1.29 2.10 -1.27
N VAL A 67 0.91 2.38 -2.51
CA VAL A 67 -0.22 1.71 -3.17
C VAL A 67 0.31 0.52 -3.96
N LEU A 68 -0.09 -0.68 -3.58
CA LEU A 68 0.31 -1.92 -4.24
C LEU A 68 -0.74 -2.25 -5.30
N VAL A 69 -0.35 -2.20 -6.56
CA VAL A 69 -1.27 -2.25 -7.70
C VAL A 69 -1.25 -3.62 -8.36
N GLY A 70 -2.38 -4.32 -8.30
CA GLY A 70 -2.61 -5.60 -8.98
C GLY A 70 -3.62 -5.44 -10.12
N ALA A 71 -4.32 -6.53 -10.44
CA ALA A 71 -5.21 -6.56 -11.62
C ALA A 71 -6.48 -5.71 -11.45
N THR A 72 -7.04 -5.65 -10.24
CA THR A 72 -8.34 -5.02 -10.00
C THR A 72 -8.30 -3.92 -8.94
N THR A 73 -7.12 -3.42 -8.61
CA THR A 73 -6.94 -2.39 -7.59
C THR A 73 -7.75 -1.13 -7.91
N ASN A 74 -7.88 -0.79 -9.19
CA ASN A 74 -8.65 0.37 -9.64
C ASN A 74 -10.17 0.23 -9.40
N GLU A 75 -10.64 -0.96 -9.08
CA GLU A 75 -12.06 -1.20 -8.78
C GLU A 75 -12.37 -1.09 -7.29
N SER A 76 -11.36 -1.00 -6.45
CA SER A 76 -11.55 -0.95 -5.00
C SER A 76 -11.90 0.45 -4.52
N LYS A 77 -13.11 0.61 -3.97
CA LYS A 77 -13.52 1.90 -3.39
C LYS A 77 -12.69 2.25 -2.15
N TYR A 78 -12.20 1.25 -1.41
CA TYR A 78 -11.40 1.49 -0.21
C TYR A 78 -9.98 1.92 -0.55
N VAL A 79 -9.38 1.38 -1.59
CA VAL A 79 -8.08 1.86 -2.08
C VAL A 79 -8.21 3.32 -2.51
N LYS A 80 -9.27 3.67 -3.22
CA LYS A 80 -9.55 5.07 -3.61
C LYS A 80 -9.69 5.97 -2.40
N TYR A 81 -10.42 5.52 -1.39
CA TYR A 81 -10.58 6.26 -0.13
C TYR A 81 -9.22 6.44 0.58
N GLU A 82 -8.41 5.40 0.62
CA GLU A 82 -7.08 5.45 1.23
C GLU A 82 -6.18 6.46 0.53
N ILE A 83 -6.21 6.48 -0.80
CA ILE A 83 -5.46 7.45 -1.60
C ILE A 83 -5.94 8.87 -1.30
N ASP A 84 -7.26 9.10 -1.32
CA ASP A 84 -7.84 10.42 -1.07
C ASP A 84 -7.49 10.94 0.32
N GLN A 85 -7.58 10.09 1.35
CA GLN A 85 -7.23 10.46 2.71
C GLN A 85 -5.72 10.71 2.86
N SER A 86 -4.90 9.95 2.15
CA SER A 86 -3.46 10.15 2.14
C SER A 86 -3.08 11.50 1.56
N ILE A 87 -3.74 11.89 0.46
CA ILE A 87 -3.55 13.21 -0.15
C ILE A 87 -3.97 14.30 0.83
N ALA A 88 -5.15 14.16 1.44
CA ALA A 88 -5.67 15.15 2.39
C ALA A 88 -4.75 15.34 3.60
N ARG A 89 -4.06 14.29 4.02
CA ARG A 89 -3.13 14.34 5.15
C ARG A 89 -1.73 14.83 4.76
N GLY A 90 -1.47 15.05 3.48
CA GLY A 90 -0.17 15.46 2.98
C GLY A 90 0.88 14.36 2.99
N ASN A 91 0.49 13.09 2.99
CA ASN A 91 1.42 11.97 2.92
C ASN A 91 2.15 11.94 1.58
N GLY A 92 3.39 11.46 1.59
CA GLY A 92 4.06 11.03 0.36
C GLY A 92 3.31 9.82 -0.20
N ILE A 93 3.24 9.72 -1.51
CA ILE A 93 2.53 8.62 -2.16
C ILE A 93 3.37 8.06 -3.30
N LEU A 94 3.41 6.73 -3.41
CA LEU A 94 3.97 6.05 -4.57
C LEU A 94 3.11 4.83 -4.88
N THR A 95 3.20 4.37 -6.12
CA THR A 95 2.52 3.14 -6.53
C THR A 95 3.56 2.11 -6.96
N ILE A 96 3.28 0.83 -6.71
CA ILE A 96 4.15 -0.27 -7.09
C ILE A 96 3.32 -1.34 -7.78
N ASP A 97 3.73 -1.74 -8.98
CA ASP A 97 3.16 -2.88 -9.69
C ASP A 97 3.62 -4.17 -9.00
N ILE A 98 2.68 -4.91 -8.42
CA ILE A 98 2.94 -6.19 -7.76
C ILE A 98 2.42 -7.37 -8.59
N SER A 99 1.97 -7.14 -9.81
CA SER A 99 1.34 -8.16 -10.66
C SER A 99 2.25 -9.35 -10.96
N GLN A 100 3.55 -9.14 -10.98
CA GLN A 100 4.52 -10.19 -11.26
C GLN A 100 4.95 -10.98 -10.02
N ILE A 101 4.45 -10.62 -8.84
CA ILE A 101 4.61 -11.43 -7.63
C ILE A 101 3.57 -12.55 -7.71
N SER A 102 4.02 -13.80 -7.51
CA SER A 102 3.13 -14.96 -7.54
C SER A 102 2.17 -14.98 -6.36
N ASP A 103 0.95 -15.46 -6.59
CA ASP A 103 -0.01 -15.75 -5.53
C ASP A 103 0.30 -17.13 -4.88
N LEU A 104 -0.60 -17.61 -4.02
CA LEU A 104 -0.44 -18.92 -3.37
C LEU A 104 -0.38 -20.09 -4.36
N ASN A 105 -0.93 -19.92 -5.56
CA ASN A 105 -0.96 -20.95 -6.60
C ASN A 105 0.21 -20.79 -7.59
N GLY A 106 1.14 -19.90 -7.31
CA GLY A 106 2.29 -19.64 -8.18
C GLY A 106 1.94 -18.83 -9.43
N LYS A 107 0.80 -18.15 -9.43
CA LYS A 107 0.32 -17.40 -10.61
C LYS A 107 0.57 -15.90 -10.47
N THR A 108 1.04 -15.32 -11.58
CA THR A 108 1.14 -13.88 -11.73
C THR A 108 -0.15 -13.34 -12.37
N THR A 109 -0.25 -12.02 -12.48
CA THR A 109 -1.40 -11.38 -13.12
C THR A 109 -0.94 -10.16 -13.91
N THR A 110 -1.87 -9.33 -14.36
CA THR A 110 -1.55 -8.08 -15.05
C THR A 110 -1.86 -6.89 -14.14
N CYS A 111 -1.11 -5.83 -14.30
CA CYS A 111 -1.31 -4.60 -13.54
C CYS A 111 -2.41 -3.75 -14.19
N CYS A 112 -3.33 -3.25 -13.38
CA CYS A 112 -4.33 -2.31 -13.87
C CYS A 112 -3.71 -0.92 -14.09
N SER A 113 -4.51 0.00 -14.63
CA SER A 113 -4.03 1.33 -15.00
C SER A 113 -4.00 2.35 -13.84
N LEU A 114 -4.26 1.91 -12.61
CA LEU A 114 -4.28 2.83 -11.46
C LEU A 114 -2.94 3.51 -11.27
N ARG A 115 -2.96 4.84 -11.33
CA ARG A 115 -1.81 5.69 -11.06
C ARG A 115 -2.30 6.91 -10.28
N VAL A 116 -1.44 7.49 -9.47
CA VAL A 116 -1.75 8.73 -8.75
C VAL A 116 -1.05 9.87 -9.48
N PRO A 117 -1.79 10.86 -9.99
CA PRO A 117 -1.19 11.95 -10.76
C PRO A 117 -0.06 12.66 -10.02
N GLY A 118 1.05 12.87 -10.72
CA GLY A 118 2.23 13.54 -10.16
C GLY A 118 3.08 12.69 -9.23
N LYS A 119 2.75 11.42 -9.05
CA LYS A 119 3.49 10.50 -8.18
C LYS A 119 4.19 9.42 -9.00
N THR A 120 5.28 8.88 -8.45
CA THR A 120 6.08 7.88 -9.15
C THR A 120 5.45 6.50 -9.07
N HIS A 121 5.54 5.76 -10.17
CA HIS A 121 5.12 4.38 -10.27
C HIS A 121 6.33 3.48 -10.51
N TYR A 122 6.46 2.43 -9.70
CA TYR A 122 7.57 1.49 -9.78
C TYR A 122 7.07 0.10 -10.12
N LEU A 123 7.97 -0.73 -10.65
CA LEU A 123 7.72 -2.15 -10.91
C LEU A 123 8.52 -2.96 -9.88
N TRP A 124 7.86 -3.82 -9.12
CA TRP A 124 8.50 -4.49 -7.98
C TRP A 124 9.78 -5.24 -8.35
N TYR A 125 9.71 -6.12 -9.34
CA TYR A 125 10.90 -6.90 -9.74
C TYR A 125 11.83 -6.10 -10.64
N LYS A 126 11.30 -5.48 -11.67
CA LYS A 126 12.11 -4.78 -12.67
C LYS A 126 12.93 -3.65 -12.05
N ASP A 127 12.36 -2.96 -11.08
CA ASP A 127 13.01 -1.83 -10.41
C ASP A 127 13.66 -2.23 -9.08
N ASN A 128 13.82 -3.53 -8.82
CA ASN A 128 14.47 -4.06 -7.63
C ASN A 128 13.84 -3.54 -6.32
N GLY A 129 12.53 -3.71 -6.18
CA GLY A 129 11.81 -3.21 -5.02
C GLY A 129 12.32 -3.76 -3.69
N ARG A 130 12.79 -5.02 -3.69
CA ARG A 130 13.35 -5.65 -2.50
C ARG A 130 14.54 -4.85 -1.94
N GLU A 131 15.33 -4.24 -2.81
CA GLU A 131 16.49 -3.44 -2.41
C GLU A 131 16.16 -1.96 -2.26
N ASN A 132 15.16 -1.46 -3.01
CA ASN A 132 14.95 -0.03 -3.19
C ASN A 132 13.71 0.54 -2.49
N LEU A 133 12.85 -0.31 -1.91
CA LEU A 133 11.61 0.16 -1.28
C LEU A 133 11.85 1.27 -0.24
N GLY A 134 12.86 1.10 0.60
CA GLY A 134 13.21 2.11 1.60
C GLY A 134 13.58 3.44 0.97
N THR A 135 14.36 3.42 -0.12
CA THR A 135 14.74 4.61 -0.86
C THR A 135 13.52 5.28 -1.51
N TRP A 136 12.62 4.48 -2.09
CA TRP A 136 11.39 4.99 -2.70
C TRP A 136 10.51 5.70 -1.66
N VAL A 137 10.40 5.12 -0.48
CA VAL A 137 9.65 5.70 0.63
C VAL A 137 10.24 7.05 1.04
N GLU A 138 11.57 7.11 1.21
CA GLU A 138 12.25 8.35 1.56
C GLU A 138 12.07 9.42 0.49
N THR A 139 12.18 9.05 -0.78
CA THR A 139 11.98 9.97 -1.90
C THR A 139 10.57 10.56 -1.88
N ALA A 140 9.56 9.70 -1.68
CA ALA A 140 8.16 10.16 -1.61
C ALA A 140 7.92 11.06 -0.41
N ALA A 141 8.48 10.73 0.74
CA ALA A 141 8.35 11.53 1.95
C ALA A 141 8.93 12.92 1.77
N LYS A 142 10.14 13.01 1.22
CA LYS A 142 10.80 14.29 0.96
C LYS A 142 10.03 15.13 -0.05
N ALA A 143 9.50 14.50 -1.11
CA ALA A 143 8.68 15.19 -2.10
C ALA A 143 7.40 15.76 -1.50
N ALA A 144 6.89 15.17 -0.43
CA ALA A 144 5.71 15.64 0.31
C ALA A 144 6.05 16.65 1.41
N GLY A 145 7.31 17.01 1.55
CA GLY A 145 7.75 17.96 2.59
C GLY A 145 7.90 17.35 3.97
N LYS A 146 8.00 16.03 4.07
CA LYS A 146 8.24 15.36 5.35
C LYS A 146 9.74 15.39 5.69
N ALA A 147 10.04 15.79 6.90
CA ALA A 147 11.42 15.91 7.36
C ALA A 147 12.11 14.56 7.56
#